data_ce0a82c5879b2453e7142cf8f46fa365
#
_entry.id   ce0a82c5879b2453e7142cf8f46fa365
#
_cell.length_a   1.000
_cell.length_b   1.000
_cell.length_c   1.000
_cell.angle_alpha   90.00
_cell.angle_beta   90.00
_cell.angle_gamma   90.00
#
_symmetry.space_group_name_H-M   'P 1'
#
loop_
_entity.id
_entity.type
_entity.pdbx_description
1 polymer ?
#
loop_
_entity_poly.entity_id
_entity_poly.type
_entity_poly.pdbx_seq_one_letter_code
_entity_poly.pdbx_strand_id
1 'polypeptide(L)'
;GMDVSRMRENELAQVRNREIGFVFQSFNLLARATARKQVMLPLQYSRNGNRVPPAERRRRAEKALSEVGLADRMEHRPSELSGGQRQRVAIARALVNDPQILMADEPTGNLDSTSGAEIMEILHRLHSEQGMTIVMVTHDQSLADQAERIIHLKDGLIVE
;
A
#
# COMPACT_ATOMS: atom_id res chain seq x y z
N GLY A 1 -8.21 19.90 -5.99
CA GLY A 1 -7.91 18.88 -6.98
C GLY A 1 -7.20 19.45 -8.19
N MET A 2 -6.24 18.68 -8.73
CA MET A 2 -5.54 19.05 -9.96
C MET A 2 -6.01 18.11 -11.07
N ASP A 3 -6.36 18.70 -12.25
CA ASP A 3 -6.73 17.90 -13.42
C ASP A 3 -5.49 17.19 -13.99
N VAL A 4 -5.52 15.87 -14.02
CA VAL A 4 -4.42 15.01 -14.50
C VAL A 4 -4.61 14.54 -15.95
N SER A 5 -5.77 14.84 -16.58
CA SER A 5 -6.14 14.31 -17.91
C SER A 5 -5.19 14.75 -19.04
N ARG A 6 -4.48 15.86 -18.85
CA ARG A 6 -3.56 16.45 -19.82
C ARG A 6 -2.09 16.27 -19.47
N MET A 7 -1.80 15.56 -18.38
CA MET A 7 -0.41 15.32 -17.96
C MET A 7 0.28 14.31 -18.86
N ARG A 8 1.56 14.54 -19.10
CA ARG A 8 2.43 13.59 -19.79
C ARG A 8 2.70 12.37 -18.91
N GLU A 9 3.05 11.23 -19.50
CA GLU A 9 3.30 9.98 -18.80
C GLU A 9 4.29 10.11 -17.62
N ASN A 10 5.35 10.90 -17.81
CA ASN A 10 6.32 11.16 -16.74
C ASN A 10 5.72 11.95 -15.55
N GLU A 11 4.80 12.86 -15.82
CA GLU A 11 4.10 13.65 -14.78
C GLU A 11 3.11 12.77 -14.04
N LEU A 12 2.35 11.95 -14.77
CA LEU A 12 1.44 10.95 -14.19
C LEU A 12 2.19 9.92 -13.33
N ALA A 13 3.38 9.48 -13.76
CA ALA A 13 4.20 8.57 -12.96
C ALA A 13 4.65 9.22 -11.63
N GLN A 14 4.93 10.52 -11.62
CA GLN A 14 5.26 11.26 -10.40
C GLN A 14 4.04 11.40 -9.47
N VAL A 15 2.88 11.73 -10.02
CA VAL A 15 1.62 11.80 -9.25
C VAL A 15 1.32 10.43 -8.63
N ARG A 16 1.37 9.34 -9.42
CA ARG A 16 1.17 7.97 -8.92
C ARG A 16 2.16 7.64 -7.80
N ASN A 17 3.44 7.96 -7.96
CA ASN A 17 4.45 7.65 -6.95
C ASN A 17 4.24 8.40 -5.63
N ARG A 18 3.75 9.64 -5.69
CA ARG A 18 3.66 10.51 -4.52
C ARG A 18 2.30 10.47 -3.84
N GLU A 19 1.21 10.45 -4.62
CA GLU A 19 -0.14 10.64 -4.11
C GLU A 19 -0.90 9.33 -3.91
N ILE A 20 -0.45 8.22 -4.53
CA ILE A 20 -1.18 6.96 -4.54
C ILE A 20 -0.29 5.81 -4.06
N GLY A 21 -0.71 5.14 -3.00
CA GLY A 21 -0.16 3.86 -2.57
C GLY A 21 -0.91 2.71 -3.24
N PHE A 22 -0.21 1.62 -3.59
CA PHE A 22 -0.82 0.42 -4.15
C PHE A 22 -0.51 -0.81 -3.31
N VAL A 23 -1.54 -1.54 -2.97
CA VAL A 23 -1.49 -2.84 -2.28
C VAL A 23 -2.16 -3.87 -3.18
N PHE A 24 -1.48 -4.98 -3.46
CA PHE A 24 -1.96 -6.04 -4.35
C PHE A 24 -2.17 -7.35 -3.59
N GLN A 25 -3.07 -8.18 -4.07
CA GLN A 25 -3.32 -9.53 -3.56
C GLN A 25 -2.05 -10.39 -3.50
N SER A 26 -1.20 -10.31 -4.53
CA SER A 26 0.03 -11.11 -4.65
C SER A 26 1.26 -10.50 -3.97
N PHE A 27 1.10 -9.49 -3.11
CA PHE A 27 2.15 -8.76 -2.37
C PHE A 27 3.16 -8.03 -3.29
N ASN A 28 3.50 -8.56 -4.44
CA ASN A 28 4.47 -8.04 -5.43
C ASN A 28 5.80 -7.61 -4.80
N LEU A 29 6.38 -8.50 -3.98
CA LEU A 29 7.66 -8.31 -3.32
C LEU A 29 8.80 -8.95 -4.12
N LEU A 30 9.95 -8.27 -4.17
CA LEU A 30 11.17 -8.79 -4.78
C LEU A 30 11.77 -9.88 -3.87
N ALA A 31 11.89 -11.11 -4.36
CA ALA A 31 12.26 -12.28 -3.56
C ALA A 31 13.61 -12.15 -2.82
N ARG A 32 14.56 -11.38 -3.38
CA ARG A 32 15.92 -11.22 -2.83
C ARG A 32 16.12 -9.96 -1.99
N ALA A 33 15.14 -9.08 -1.89
CA ALA A 33 15.22 -7.85 -1.13
C ALA A 33 14.61 -8.02 0.27
N THR A 34 15.24 -7.45 1.30
CA THR A 34 14.71 -7.44 2.68
C THR A 34 13.48 -6.54 2.78
N ALA A 35 12.66 -6.69 3.82
CA ALA A 35 11.48 -5.86 4.08
C ALA A 35 11.83 -4.37 3.99
N ARG A 36 12.89 -3.92 4.67
CA ARG A 36 13.37 -2.54 4.59
C ARG A 36 13.72 -2.12 3.17
N LYS A 37 14.44 -2.94 2.40
CA LYS A 37 14.78 -2.62 1.01
C LYS A 37 13.55 -2.51 0.12
N GLN A 38 12.52 -3.36 0.33
CA GLN A 38 11.23 -3.28 -0.37
C GLN A 38 10.57 -1.92 -0.16
N VAL A 39 10.48 -1.50 1.11
CA VAL A 39 9.82 -0.24 1.48
C VAL A 39 10.62 0.99 1.02
N MET A 40 11.93 0.88 0.88
CA MET A 40 12.78 1.95 0.34
C MET A 40 12.61 2.17 -1.18
N LEU A 41 12.07 1.20 -1.94
CA LEU A 41 12.01 1.27 -3.40
C LEU A 41 11.27 2.51 -3.94
N PRO A 42 10.06 2.87 -3.50
CA PRO A 42 9.35 4.04 -4.02
C PRO A 42 10.13 5.35 -3.83
N LEU A 43 10.89 5.46 -2.74
CA LEU A 43 11.71 6.64 -2.44
C LEU A 43 12.90 6.82 -3.39
N GLN A 44 13.28 5.78 -4.17
CA GLN A 44 14.35 5.88 -5.15
C GLN A 44 13.89 6.51 -6.46
N TYR A 45 12.59 6.45 -6.75
CA TYR A 45 11.98 6.95 -7.98
C TYR A 45 11.40 8.35 -7.85
N SER A 46 11.57 9.01 -6.71
CA SER A 46 11.18 10.41 -6.53
C SER A 46 12.05 11.33 -7.39
N ARG A 47 11.48 11.90 -8.47
CA ARG A 47 12.22 12.54 -9.57
C ARG A 47 12.27 14.07 -9.57
N ASN A 48 11.82 14.77 -8.54
CA ASN A 48 11.81 16.24 -8.52
C ASN A 48 13.18 16.88 -8.21
N GLY A 49 14.28 16.33 -8.80
CA GLY A 49 15.63 16.88 -8.61
C GLY A 49 16.25 16.62 -7.24
N ASN A 50 15.45 16.45 -6.21
CA ASN A 50 15.88 16.13 -4.86
C ASN A 50 15.73 14.63 -4.59
N ARG A 51 16.77 13.87 -4.89
CA ARG A 51 16.86 12.47 -4.45
C ARG A 51 16.82 12.46 -2.93
N VAL A 52 15.85 11.74 -2.36
CA VAL A 52 15.81 11.51 -0.91
C VAL A 52 17.14 10.87 -0.48
N PRO A 53 17.88 11.47 0.46
CA PRO A 53 19.17 10.94 0.90
C PRO A 53 19.06 9.50 1.43
N PRO A 54 20.09 8.64 1.29
CA PRO A 54 20.03 7.25 1.73
C PRO A 54 19.65 7.08 3.19
N ALA A 55 20.16 7.91 4.07
CA ALA A 55 19.82 7.88 5.50
C ALA A 55 18.34 8.20 5.75
N GLU A 56 17.79 9.18 5.05
CA GLU A 56 16.38 9.55 5.16
C GLU A 56 15.45 8.48 4.57
N ARG A 57 15.83 7.86 3.44
CA ARG A 57 15.09 6.70 2.89
C ARG A 57 15.02 5.55 3.90
N ARG A 58 16.14 5.27 4.56
CA ARG A 58 16.20 4.25 5.60
C ARG A 58 15.28 4.60 6.77
N ARG A 59 15.37 5.82 7.30
CA ARG A 59 14.54 6.29 8.41
C ARG A 59 13.04 6.19 8.11
N ARG A 60 12.60 6.63 6.92
CA ARG A 60 11.19 6.54 6.50
C ARG A 60 10.73 5.10 6.37
N ALA A 61 11.55 4.23 5.78
CA ALA A 61 11.21 2.82 5.64
C ALA A 61 11.10 2.11 7.00
N GLU A 62 12.00 2.40 7.93
CA GLU A 62 11.99 1.84 9.29
C GLU A 62 10.75 2.32 10.06
N LYS A 63 10.37 3.61 9.92
CA LYS A 63 9.14 4.15 10.48
C LYS A 63 7.91 3.43 9.92
N ALA A 64 7.76 3.34 8.60
CA ALA A 64 6.62 2.69 7.97
C ALA A 64 6.49 1.20 8.35
N LEU A 65 7.62 0.48 8.46
CA LEU A 65 7.61 -0.92 8.94
C LEU A 65 7.18 -1.03 10.40
N SER A 66 7.60 -0.10 11.25
CA SER A 66 7.18 -0.07 12.66
C SER A 66 5.68 0.20 12.81
N GLU A 67 5.10 1.08 11.99
CA GLU A 67 3.67 1.42 11.98
C GLU A 67 2.78 0.23 11.63
N VAL A 68 3.30 -0.73 10.86
CA VAL A 68 2.60 -1.99 10.53
C VAL A 68 3.03 -3.18 11.42
N GLY A 69 3.75 -2.93 12.52
CA GLY A 69 4.15 -3.95 13.50
C GLY A 69 5.27 -4.89 13.03
N LEU A 70 6.20 -4.41 12.18
CA LEU A 70 7.32 -5.19 11.63
C LEU A 70 8.70 -4.63 12.02
N ALA A 71 8.81 -3.95 13.16
CA ALA A 71 10.06 -3.37 13.64
C ALA A 71 11.19 -4.41 13.80
N ASP A 72 10.85 -5.63 14.22
CA ASP A 72 11.78 -6.75 14.44
C ASP A 72 12.03 -7.62 13.19
N ARG A 73 11.38 -7.30 12.06
CA ARG A 73 11.43 -8.07 10.80
C ARG A 73 12.04 -7.32 9.61
N MET A 74 12.64 -6.16 9.85
CA MET A 74 13.13 -5.26 8.79
C MET A 74 14.16 -5.89 7.85
N GLU A 75 14.99 -6.81 8.35
CA GLU A 75 16.02 -7.49 7.57
C GLU A 75 15.57 -8.85 6.97
N HIS A 76 14.35 -9.30 7.27
CA HIS A 76 13.83 -10.54 6.72
C HIS A 76 13.47 -10.39 5.23
N ARG A 77 13.69 -11.46 4.48
CA ARG A 77 13.28 -11.59 3.08
C ARG A 77 11.86 -12.16 3.00
N PRO A 78 11.16 -12.03 1.86
CA PRO A 78 9.79 -12.56 1.71
C PRO A 78 9.65 -14.05 2.04
N SER A 79 10.68 -14.86 1.77
CA SER A 79 10.68 -16.29 2.10
C SER A 79 10.74 -16.59 3.61
N GLU A 80 11.10 -15.61 4.42
CA GLU A 80 11.26 -15.73 5.88
C GLU A 80 10.04 -15.10 6.62
N LEU A 81 9.02 -14.65 5.88
CA LEU A 81 7.83 -13.96 6.38
C LEU A 81 6.56 -14.77 6.12
N SER A 82 5.61 -14.73 7.06
CA SER A 82 4.25 -15.25 6.84
C SER A 82 3.50 -14.46 5.77
N GLY A 83 2.34 -14.95 5.31
CA GLY A 83 1.46 -14.26 4.37
C GLY A 83 1.07 -12.87 4.85
N GLY A 84 0.55 -12.78 6.08
CA GLY A 84 0.18 -11.51 6.70
C GLY A 84 1.36 -10.55 6.88
N GLN A 85 2.56 -11.06 7.25
CA GLN A 85 3.76 -10.24 7.33
C GLN A 85 4.18 -9.70 5.96
N ARG A 86 4.10 -10.50 4.89
CA ARG A 86 4.37 -10.04 3.52
C ARG A 86 3.40 -8.94 3.10
N GLN A 87 2.12 -9.08 3.42
CA GLN A 87 1.13 -8.05 3.13
C GLN A 87 1.38 -6.76 3.90
N ARG A 88 1.77 -6.85 5.18
CA ARG A 88 2.17 -5.66 5.96
C ARG A 88 3.40 -4.97 5.36
N VAL A 89 4.38 -5.71 4.83
CA VAL A 89 5.50 -5.10 4.07
C VAL A 89 5.00 -4.38 2.82
N ALA A 90 4.03 -4.96 2.08
CA ALA A 90 3.44 -4.31 0.90
C ALA A 90 2.69 -3.03 1.28
N ILE A 91 1.95 -3.03 2.39
CA ILE A 91 1.28 -1.84 2.93
C ILE A 91 2.32 -0.78 3.33
N ALA A 92 3.34 -1.12 4.12
CA ALA A 92 4.40 -0.19 4.50
C ALA A 92 5.09 0.44 3.28
N ARG A 93 5.31 -0.36 2.21
CA ARG A 93 5.83 0.13 0.93
C ARG A 93 4.89 1.13 0.27
N ALA A 94 3.59 0.88 0.31
CA ALA A 94 2.60 1.79 -0.25
C ALA A 94 2.53 3.12 0.50
N LEU A 95 2.76 3.11 1.81
CA LEU A 95 2.65 4.27 2.71
C LEU A 95 3.91 5.15 2.77
N VAL A 96 5.06 4.68 2.32
CA VAL A 96 6.38 5.31 2.58
C VAL A 96 6.56 6.72 2.01
N ASN A 97 5.74 7.10 1.02
CA ASN A 97 5.69 8.44 0.43
C ASN A 97 4.57 9.33 1.02
N ASP A 98 3.91 8.92 2.10
CA ASP A 98 2.77 9.59 2.72
C ASP A 98 1.64 9.90 1.70
N PRO A 99 1.11 8.89 0.98
CA PRO A 99 0.11 9.09 -0.06
C PRO A 99 -1.23 9.52 0.53
N GLN A 100 -2.03 10.28 -0.25
CA GLN A 100 -3.39 10.64 0.14
C GLN A 100 -4.42 9.55 -0.15
N ILE A 101 -4.11 8.67 -1.10
CA ILE A 101 -5.00 7.58 -1.55
C ILE A 101 -4.26 6.26 -1.46
N LEU A 102 -4.89 5.26 -0.86
CA LEU A 102 -4.44 3.87 -0.89
C LEU A 102 -5.40 3.04 -1.74
N MET A 103 -4.90 2.48 -2.83
CA MET A 103 -5.64 1.54 -3.67
C MET A 103 -5.26 0.12 -3.26
N ALA A 104 -6.24 -0.66 -2.83
CA ALA A 104 -6.07 -2.04 -2.36
C ALA A 104 -6.86 -3.00 -3.26
N ASP A 105 -6.15 -3.85 -3.97
CA ASP A 105 -6.72 -4.88 -4.84
C ASP A 105 -6.67 -6.22 -4.12
N GLU A 106 -7.84 -6.71 -3.67
CA GLU A 106 -8.00 -7.95 -2.88
C GLU A 106 -6.98 -8.07 -1.74
N PRO A 107 -6.90 -7.09 -0.81
CA PRO A 107 -5.77 -6.99 0.13
C PRO A 107 -5.66 -8.17 1.10
N THR A 108 -6.71 -8.97 1.25
CA THR A 108 -6.77 -10.14 2.14
C THR A 108 -6.94 -11.47 1.41
N GLY A 109 -7.09 -11.45 0.08
CA GLY A 109 -7.50 -12.63 -0.72
C GLY A 109 -6.55 -13.82 -0.69
N ASN A 110 -5.29 -13.64 -0.27
CA ASN A 110 -4.29 -14.71 -0.13
C ASN A 110 -3.90 -14.97 1.34
N LEU A 111 -4.74 -14.58 2.30
CA LEU A 111 -4.47 -14.68 3.73
C LEU A 111 -5.48 -15.59 4.42
N ASP A 112 -5.07 -16.18 5.54
CA ASP A 112 -6.00 -16.78 6.49
C ASP A 112 -6.85 -15.71 7.17
N SER A 113 -7.97 -16.11 7.78
CA SER A 113 -8.95 -15.20 8.40
C SER A 113 -8.34 -14.30 9.47
N THR A 114 -7.43 -14.82 10.30
CA THR A 114 -6.77 -14.06 11.35
C THR A 114 -5.87 -12.97 10.76
N SER A 115 -4.99 -13.36 9.83
CA SER A 115 -4.12 -12.41 9.14
C SER A 115 -4.93 -11.39 8.33
N GLY A 116 -6.04 -11.81 7.71
CA GLY A 116 -6.95 -10.92 6.99
C GLY A 116 -7.55 -9.85 7.89
N ALA A 117 -8.06 -10.26 9.07
CA ALA A 117 -8.61 -9.33 10.06
C ALA A 117 -7.57 -8.28 10.52
N GLU A 118 -6.33 -8.72 10.78
CA GLU A 118 -5.25 -7.80 11.15
C GLU A 118 -4.91 -6.78 10.05
N ILE A 119 -4.98 -7.19 8.77
CA ILE A 119 -4.80 -6.27 7.64
C ILE A 119 -5.94 -5.25 7.58
N MET A 120 -7.19 -5.69 7.74
CA MET A 120 -8.34 -4.79 7.76
C MET A 120 -8.26 -3.79 8.92
N GLU A 121 -7.81 -4.21 10.09
CA GLU A 121 -7.58 -3.31 11.23
C GLU A 121 -6.54 -2.22 10.90
N ILE A 122 -5.45 -2.57 10.21
CA ILE A 122 -4.47 -1.58 9.74
C ILE A 122 -5.13 -0.59 8.78
N LEU A 123 -5.91 -1.05 7.80
CA LEU A 123 -6.60 -0.19 6.84
C LEU A 123 -7.60 0.73 7.52
N HIS A 124 -8.42 0.22 8.44
CA HIS A 124 -9.35 1.02 9.23
C HIS A 124 -8.65 2.12 10.04
N ARG A 125 -7.55 1.79 10.70
CA ARG A 125 -6.76 2.77 11.45
C ARG A 125 -6.18 3.87 10.54
N LEU A 126 -5.65 3.51 9.37
CA LEU A 126 -5.15 4.49 8.40
C LEU A 126 -6.26 5.45 7.93
N HIS A 127 -7.46 4.94 7.71
CA HIS A 127 -8.60 5.76 7.33
C HIS A 127 -9.07 6.65 8.49
N SER A 128 -9.37 6.07 9.66
CA SER A 128 -10.01 6.77 10.78
C SER A 128 -9.08 7.75 11.51
N GLU A 129 -7.79 7.39 11.69
CA GLU A 129 -6.85 8.21 12.45
C GLU A 129 -6.02 9.16 11.58
N GLN A 130 -5.73 8.77 10.33
CA GLN A 130 -4.88 9.56 9.43
C GLN A 130 -5.66 10.24 8.30
N GLY A 131 -6.97 10.02 8.20
CA GLY A 131 -7.82 10.62 7.16
C GLY A 131 -7.50 10.16 5.74
N MET A 132 -6.86 8.98 5.60
CA MET A 132 -6.46 8.45 4.31
C MET A 132 -7.69 7.95 3.53
N THR A 133 -7.78 8.32 2.25
CA THR A 133 -8.80 7.75 1.38
C THR A 133 -8.39 6.34 0.94
N ILE A 134 -9.22 5.34 1.23
CA ILE A 134 -8.97 3.95 0.82
C ILE A 134 -9.97 3.55 -0.26
N VAL A 135 -9.46 3.09 -1.39
CA VAL A 135 -10.26 2.49 -2.48
C VAL A 135 -9.91 1.01 -2.53
N MET A 136 -10.85 0.16 -2.13
CA MET A 136 -10.66 -1.29 -2.11
C MET A 136 -11.46 -1.96 -3.23
N VAL A 137 -10.82 -2.87 -3.95
CA VAL A 137 -11.48 -3.80 -4.87
C VAL A 137 -11.56 -5.14 -4.16
N THR A 138 -12.76 -5.70 -4.05
CA THR A 138 -12.97 -7.03 -3.46
C THR A 138 -14.22 -7.69 -4.01
N HIS A 139 -14.24 -9.01 -4.02
CA HIS A 139 -15.43 -9.83 -4.26
C HIS A 139 -16.05 -10.36 -2.96
N ASP A 140 -15.45 -10.08 -1.81
CA ASP A 140 -15.95 -10.47 -0.49
C ASP A 140 -16.91 -9.40 0.03
N GLN A 141 -18.21 -9.75 0.10
CA GLN A 141 -19.25 -8.86 0.58
C GLN A 141 -19.02 -8.42 2.03
N SER A 142 -18.47 -9.27 2.87
CA SER A 142 -18.22 -8.96 4.28
C SER A 142 -17.16 -7.86 4.46
N LEU A 143 -16.23 -7.75 3.52
CA LEU A 143 -15.27 -6.65 3.47
C LEU A 143 -15.89 -5.40 2.86
N ALA A 144 -16.69 -5.55 1.81
CA ALA A 144 -17.38 -4.44 1.15
C ALA A 144 -18.31 -3.71 2.14
N ASP A 145 -19.04 -4.45 2.98
CA ASP A 145 -19.97 -3.91 3.98
C ASP A 145 -19.30 -3.05 5.07
N GLN A 146 -17.97 -3.09 5.17
CA GLN A 146 -17.19 -2.24 6.08
C GLN A 146 -16.85 -0.87 5.48
N ALA A 147 -17.13 -0.66 4.20
CA ALA A 147 -16.84 0.60 3.52
C ALA A 147 -17.99 1.62 3.69
N GLU A 148 -17.64 2.91 3.75
CA GLU A 148 -18.63 4.00 3.79
C GLU A 148 -19.45 4.10 2.49
N ARG A 149 -18.87 3.63 1.37
CA ARG A 149 -19.51 3.64 0.05
C ARG A 149 -19.11 2.42 -0.75
N ILE A 150 -20.11 1.74 -1.33
CA ILE A 150 -19.93 0.60 -2.22
C ILE A 150 -20.33 1.00 -3.64
N ILE A 151 -19.55 0.57 -4.62
CA ILE A 151 -19.84 0.69 -6.05
C ILE A 151 -19.80 -0.71 -6.63
N HIS A 152 -20.93 -1.21 -7.11
CA HIS A 152 -21.01 -2.51 -7.77
C HIS A 152 -20.67 -2.39 -9.26
N LEU A 153 -19.76 -3.27 -9.70
CA LEU A 153 -19.35 -3.36 -11.10
C LEU A 153 -19.76 -4.72 -11.67
N LYS A 154 -20.45 -4.72 -12.82
CA LYS A 154 -20.78 -5.94 -13.57
C LYS A 154 -20.52 -5.69 -15.06
N ASP A 155 -19.74 -6.58 -15.69
CA ASP A 155 -19.42 -6.51 -17.12
C ASP A 155 -18.83 -5.15 -17.56
N GLY A 156 -18.04 -4.51 -16.66
CA GLY A 156 -17.42 -3.21 -16.90
C GLY A 156 -18.35 -2.00 -16.72
N LEU A 157 -19.59 -2.21 -16.28
CA LEU A 157 -20.57 -1.17 -16.01
C LEU A 157 -20.85 -1.05 -14.51
N ILE A 158 -21.14 0.18 -14.08
CA ILE A 158 -21.65 0.42 -12.72
C ILE A 158 -23.10 -0.05 -12.69
N VAL A 159 -23.43 -0.90 -11.70
CA VAL A 159 -24.78 -1.36 -11.42
C VAL A 159 -25.19 -0.87 -10.04
N GLU A 160 -26.46 -0.46 -9.90
CA GLU A 160 -27.06 -0.07 -8.61
C GLU A 160 -27.31 -1.29 -7.71
#